data_49d84d277f6972e8e0b8247a742e7754
#
_entry.id   49d84d277f6972e8e0b8247a742e7754
#
_cell.length_a   1.000
_cell.length_b   1.000
_cell.length_c   1.000
_cell.angle_alpha   90.00
_cell.angle_beta   90.00
_cell.angle_gamma   90.00
#
_symmetry.space_group_name_H-M   'P 1'
#
loop_
_entity.id
_entity.type
_entity.pdbx_description
1 polymer ?
#
loop_
_entity_poly.entity_id
_entity_poly.type
_entity_poly.pdbx_seq_one_letter_code
_entity_poly.pdbx_strand_id
1 'polypeptide(L)'
;MSGKGGVGKTSTSVNLAIALADQGYQVGIMDVDLHGPDVPRMLALEGAPQVNERKKLNPISYSENLKAISIESFTPNKDDAIIWRGPLKFSAIKQFIGDIDWGILDFLIIDAPPGTGDEPLTVAQTISDAKAIIVTTPQEVALADVRKSINFCKIVNMEIHGLIENMSGLFCPHCGEMIELFGSGGGEKTANQMGIRFLGRIPFDLKMVACGDSGICYQESHRDSAVTQAFRDVAQTMVNLL
;
A
#
# COMPACT_ATOMS: atom_id res chain seq x y z
N MET A 1 5.85 -1.81 -1.27
CA MET A 1 6.58 -3.08 -1.01
C MET A 1 7.04 -3.15 0.44
N SER A 2 7.33 -4.34 0.99
CA SER A 2 7.93 -4.49 2.33
C SER A 2 8.77 -5.75 2.38
N GLY A 3 9.78 -5.79 3.25
CA GLY A 3 10.64 -6.97 3.42
C GLY A 3 9.98 -8.13 4.14
N LYS A 4 8.98 -7.86 5.00
CA LYS A 4 8.24 -8.89 5.75
C LYS A 4 6.78 -8.49 5.94
N GLY A 5 5.94 -9.47 6.34
CA GLY A 5 4.55 -9.24 6.76
C GLY A 5 4.45 -8.44 8.07
N GLY A 6 3.30 -7.85 8.31
CA GLY A 6 2.98 -7.18 9.57
C GLY A 6 3.56 -5.76 9.76
N VAL A 7 4.22 -5.17 8.76
CA VAL A 7 4.74 -3.78 8.84
C VAL A 7 3.67 -2.73 8.50
N GLY A 8 2.44 -3.14 8.21
CA GLY A 8 1.34 -2.25 7.86
C GLY A 8 1.38 -1.74 6.41
N LYS A 9 1.87 -2.56 5.47
CA LYS A 9 1.95 -2.22 4.05
C LYS A 9 0.58 -1.86 3.46
N THR A 10 -0.42 -2.75 3.59
CA THR A 10 -1.79 -2.53 3.09
C THR A 10 -2.44 -1.31 3.74
N SER A 11 -2.29 -1.17 5.07
CA SER A 11 -2.78 0.04 5.77
C SER A 11 -2.13 1.31 5.23
N THR A 12 -0.82 1.26 4.93
CA THR A 12 -0.11 2.39 4.31
C THR A 12 -0.62 2.65 2.90
N SER A 13 -0.80 1.61 2.07
CA SER A 13 -1.31 1.72 0.70
C SER A 13 -2.69 2.38 0.66
N VAL A 14 -3.62 1.90 1.49
CA VAL A 14 -5.00 2.41 1.58
C VAL A 14 -5.00 3.88 2.04
N ASN A 15 -4.33 4.18 3.16
CA ASN A 15 -4.33 5.54 3.70
C ASN A 15 -3.58 6.54 2.82
N LEU A 16 -2.55 6.10 2.08
CA LEU A 16 -1.86 6.93 1.11
C LEU A 16 -2.77 7.24 -0.10
N ALA A 17 -3.51 6.24 -0.60
CA ALA A 17 -4.49 6.44 -1.67
C ALA A 17 -5.58 7.44 -1.26
N ILE A 18 -6.10 7.34 -0.03
CA ILE A 18 -7.06 8.28 0.52
C ILE A 18 -6.45 9.69 0.63
N ALA A 19 -5.23 9.82 1.18
CA ALA A 19 -4.57 11.12 1.33
C ALA A 19 -4.30 11.83 -0.01
N LEU A 20 -3.99 11.09 -1.08
CA LEU A 20 -3.85 11.63 -2.44
C LEU A 20 -5.21 12.03 -3.01
N ALA A 21 -6.25 11.21 -2.84
CA ALA A 21 -7.60 11.51 -3.32
C ALA A 21 -8.19 12.73 -2.62
N ASP A 22 -7.95 12.91 -1.32
CA ASP A 22 -8.35 14.09 -0.53
C ASP A 22 -7.64 15.37 -0.99
N GLN A 23 -6.46 15.25 -1.61
CA GLN A 23 -5.75 16.36 -2.25
C GLN A 23 -6.27 16.67 -3.67
N GLY A 24 -7.28 15.95 -4.16
CA GLY A 24 -7.94 16.16 -5.45
C GLY A 24 -7.36 15.35 -6.61
N TYR A 25 -6.41 14.46 -6.39
CA TYR A 25 -5.87 13.59 -7.44
C TYR A 25 -6.82 12.43 -7.74
N GLN A 26 -6.89 12.04 -9.03
CA GLN A 26 -7.59 10.84 -9.45
C GLN A 26 -6.74 9.60 -9.14
N VAL A 27 -7.18 8.79 -8.18
CA VAL A 27 -6.40 7.69 -7.62
C VAL A 27 -7.08 6.35 -7.85
N GLY A 28 -6.29 5.38 -8.29
CA GLY A 28 -6.65 3.97 -8.28
C GLY A 28 -5.89 3.23 -7.18
N ILE A 29 -6.52 2.29 -6.50
CA ILE A 29 -5.82 1.31 -5.66
C ILE A 29 -6.13 -0.10 -6.15
N MET A 30 -5.07 -0.86 -6.42
CA MET A 30 -5.12 -2.24 -6.90
C MET A 30 -4.48 -3.17 -5.88
N ASP A 31 -5.24 -4.15 -5.40
CA ASP A 31 -4.74 -5.18 -4.50
C ASP A 31 -4.40 -6.44 -5.29
N VAL A 32 -3.13 -6.79 -5.34
CA VAL A 32 -2.60 -7.99 -5.99
C VAL A 32 -2.09 -9.03 -5.00
N ASP A 33 -2.41 -8.89 -3.71
CA ASP A 33 -2.09 -9.89 -2.70
C ASP A 33 -3.08 -11.07 -2.80
N LEU A 34 -2.63 -12.16 -3.43
CA LEU A 34 -3.43 -13.38 -3.63
C LEU A 34 -3.70 -14.15 -2.32
N HIS A 35 -2.98 -13.85 -1.25
CA HIS A 35 -3.03 -14.62 -0.01
C HIS A 35 -3.76 -13.90 1.13
N GLY A 36 -3.85 -12.59 1.07
CA GLY A 36 -4.50 -11.78 2.10
C GLY A 36 -4.90 -10.42 1.53
N PRO A 37 -5.91 -10.39 0.63
CA PRO A 37 -6.36 -9.16 -0.01
C PRO A 37 -7.22 -8.35 0.97
N ASP A 38 -6.60 -7.44 1.71
CA ASP A 38 -7.26 -6.68 2.78
C ASP A 38 -7.80 -5.30 2.32
N VAL A 39 -7.46 -4.83 1.11
CA VAL A 39 -7.92 -3.52 0.61
C VAL A 39 -9.45 -3.42 0.57
N PRO A 40 -10.20 -4.42 0.06
CA PRO A 40 -11.66 -4.36 0.04
C PRO A 40 -12.27 -4.23 1.43
N ARG A 41 -11.72 -4.95 2.41
CA ARG A 41 -12.16 -4.91 3.80
C ARG A 41 -11.90 -3.55 4.44
N MET A 42 -10.69 -3.02 4.27
CA MET A 42 -10.28 -1.74 4.86
C MET A 42 -11.05 -0.55 4.29
N LEU A 43 -11.51 -0.64 3.05
CA LEU A 43 -12.34 0.38 2.39
C LEU A 43 -13.84 0.07 2.47
N ALA A 44 -14.27 -0.99 3.17
CA ALA A 44 -15.65 -1.46 3.18
C ALA A 44 -16.28 -1.48 1.78
N LEU A 45 -15.54 -1.98 0.78
CA LEU A 45 -16.02 -1.99 -0.60
C LEU A 45 -17.23 -2.92 -0.72
N GLU A 46 -18.32 -2.38 -1.23
CA GLU A 46 -19.55 -3.13 -1.51
C GLU A 46 -19.70 -3.41 -3.01
N GLY A 47 -20.28 -4.56 -3.33
CA GLY A 47 -20.54 -4.97 -4.70
C GLY A 47 -19.38 -5.72 -5.35
N ALA A 48 -19.48 -5.92 -6.66
CA ALA A 48 -18.49 -6.59 -7.47
C ALA A 48 -18.13 -5.73 -8.71
N PRO A 49 -16.89 -5.81 -9.18
CA PRO A 49 -16.50 -5.15 -10.43
C PRO A 49 -17.41 -5.58 -11.59
N GLN A 50 -17.82 -4.63 -12.40
CA GLN A 50 -18.68 -4.90 -13.56
C GLN A 50 -17.85 -4.91 -14.83
N VAL A 51 -18.19 -5.83 -15.76
CA VAL A 51 -17.61 -5.86 -17.10
C VAL A 51 -18.28 -4.79 -17.95
N ASN A 52 -17.51 -3.88 -18.53
CA ASN A 52 -18.02 -2.85 -19.43
C ASN A 52 -18.14 -3.35 -20.88
N GLU A 53 -18.66 -2.50 -21.77
CA GLU A 53 -18.85 -2.79 -23.20
C GLU A 53 -17.54 -3.16 -23.92
N ARG A 54 -16.39 -2.69 -23.41
CA ARG A 54 -15.04 -3.01 -23.93
C ARG A 54 -14.51 -4.33 -23.40
N LYS A 55 -15.32 -5.12 -22.68
CA LYS A 55 -14.94 -6.37 -22.00
C LYS A 55 -13.83 -6.18 -20.95
N LYS A 56 -13.71 -4.97 -20.39
CA LYS A 56 -12.82 -4.64 -19.28
C LYS A 56 -13.60 -4.52 -18.00
N LEU A 57 -12.90 -4.61 -16.87
CA LEU A 57 -13.48 -4.49 -15.54
C LEU A 57 -13.45 -3.04 -15.09
N ASN A 58 -14.59 -2.54 -14.66
CA ASN A 58 -14.65 -1.25 -13.99
C ASN A 58 -14.29 -1.45 -12.51
N PRO A 59 -13.31 -0.71 -11.99
CA PRO A 59 -13.03 -0.71 -10.56
C PRO A 59 -14.22 -0.15 -9.78
N ILE A 60 -14.32 -0.51 -8.50
CA ILE A 60 -15.38 -0.02 -7.60
C ILE A 60 -15.00 1.40 -7.16
N SER A 61 -15.92 2.36 -7.30
CA SER A 61 -15.71 3.71 -6.80
C SER A 61 -15.89 3.74 -5.28
N TYR A 62 -14.86 4.15 -4.56
CA TYR A 62 -14.91 4.41 -3.13
C TYR A 62 -15.35 5.85 -2.84
N SER A 63 -14.79 6.81 -3.58
CA SER A 63 -15.16 8.23 -3.52
C SER A 63 -15.12 8.84 -4.93
N GLU A 64 -15.36 10.15 -5.03
CA GLU A 64 -15.27 10.88 -6.31
C GLU A 64 -13.88 10.72 -6.96
N ASN A 65 -12.83 10.69 -6.14
CA ASN A 65 -11.45 10.69 -6.60
C ASN A 65 -10.72 9.36 -6.35
N LEU A 66 -11.34 8.35 -5.73
CA LEU A 66 -10.70 7.08 -5.41
C LEU A 66 -11.51 5.90 -5.92
N LYS A 67 -10.86 5.07 -6.74
CA LYS A 67 -11.39 3.79 -7.22
C LYS A 67 -10.51 2.66 -6.72
N ALA A 68 -11.13 1.52 -6.43
CA ALA A 68 -10.42 0.36 -5.90
C ALA A 68 -10.83 -0.93 -6.59
N ILE A 69 -9.92 -1.87 -6.68
CA ILE A 69 -10.18 -3.23 -7.12
C ILE A 69 -9.20 -4.20 -6.46
N SER A 70 -9.67 -5.39 -6.15
CA SER A 70 -8.84 -6.46 -5.60
C SER A 70 -8.96 -7.71 -6.45
N ILE A 71 -7.90 -8.48 -6.48
CA ILE A 71 -7.88 -9.80 -7.12
C ILE A 71 -8.86 -10.78 -6.44
N GLU A 72 -9.22 -10.55 -5.18
CA GLU A 72 -10.26 -11.29 -4.47
C GLU A 72 -11.62 -11.20 -5.18
N SER A 73 -11.88 -10.10 -5.89
CA SER A 73 -13.15 -9.91 -6.64
C SER A 73 -13.42 -10.97 -7.70
N PHE A 74 -12.42 -11.77 -8.06
CA PHE A 74 -12.52 -12.89 -9.00
C PHE A 74 -12.68 -14.25 -8.31
N THR A 75 -12.65 -14.27 -6.99
CA THR A 75 -12.80 -15.48 -6.21
C THR A 75 -14.27 -15.68 -5.88
N PRO A 76 -14.91 -16.81 -6.29
CA PRO A 76 -16.35 -17.03 -6.07
C PRO A 76 -16.75 -17.06 -4.59
N ASN A 77 -15.83 -17.48 -3.74
CA ASN A 77 -16.04 -17.53 -2.29
C ASN A 77 -14.78 -16.99 -1.59
N LYS A 78 -14.94 -15.96 -0.75
CA LYS A 78 -13.85 -15.26 -0.07
C LYS A 78 -13.05 -16.15 0.90
N ASP A 79 -13.66 -17.24 1.39
CA ASP A 79 -13.04 -18.19 2.31
C ASP A 79 -12.31 -19.33 1.59
N ASP A 80 -12.38 -19.40 0.26
CA ASP A 80 -11.71 -20.46 -0.50
C ASP A 80 -10.21 -20.21 -0.61
N ALA A 81 -9.42 -21.16 -0.12
CA ALA A 81 -7.98 -21.18 -0.34
C ALA A 81 -7.67 -21.56 -1.79
N ILE A 82 -7.37 -20.57 -2.63
CA ILE A 82 -6.97 -20.84 -4.02
C ILE A 82 -5.48 -21.15 -4.05
N ILE A 83 -5.13 -22.38 -4.45
CA ILE A 83 -3.74 -22.79 -4.63
C ILE A 83 -3.25 -22.36 -6.01
N TRP A 84 -2.65 -21.19 -6.07
CA TRP A 84 -2.01 -20.70 -7.28
C TRP A 84 -0.59 -21.27 -7.42
N ARG A 85 -0.29 -21.91 -8.54
CA ARG A 85 1.10 -22.32 -8.87
C ARG A 85 1.75 -21.21 -9.69
N GLY A 86 3.07 -21.00 -9.54
CA GLY A 86 3.84 -19.88 -10.08
C GLY A 86 3.44 -19.37 -11.48
N PRO A 87 3.43 -20.20 -12.54
CA PRO A 87 3.05 -19.73 -13.88
C PRO A 87 1.60 -19.25 -14.00
N LEU A 88 0.68 -19.83 -13.22
CA LEU A 88 -0.73 -19.39 -13.17
C LEU A 88 -0.89 -18.08 -12.43
N LYS A 89 -0.12 -17.87 -11.34
CA LYS A 89 -0.08 -16.58 -10.62
C LYS A 89 0.35 -15.45 -11.55
N PHE A 90 1.47 -15.64 -12.25
CA PHE A 90 1.99 -14.66 -13.18
C PHE A 90 0.95 -14.26 -14.24
N SER A 91 0.32 -15.26 -14.87
CA SER A 91 -0.68 -15.03 -15.92
C SER A 91 -1.91 -14.32 -15.36
N ALA A 92 -2.40 -14.72 -14.16
CA ALA A 92 -3.56 -14.12 -13.52
C ALA A 92 -3.31 -12.65 -13.14
N ILE A 93 -2.17 -12.33 -12.53
CA ILE A 93 -1.84 -10.96 -12.15
C ILE A 93 -1.63 -10.10 -13.40
N LYS A 94 -0.95 -10.60 -14.42
CA LYS A 94 -0.74 -9.88 -15.68
C LYS A 94 -2.07 -9.58 -16.37
N GLN A 95 -2.96 -10.55 -16.44
CA GLN A 95 -4.31 -10.38 -16.99
C GLN A 95 -5.09 -9.36 -16.15
N PHE A 96 -5.07 -9.51 -14.82
CA PHE A 96 -5.74 -8.59 -13.89
C PHE A 96 -5.28 -7.15 -14.12
N ILE A 97 -3.97 -6.88 -14.20
CA ILE A 97 -3.43 -5.54 -14.48
C ILE A 97 -3.93 -5.02 -15.83
N GLY A 98 -4.00 -5.87 -16.86
CA GLY A 98 -4.38 -5.48 -18.23
C GLY A 98 -5.86 -5.27 -18.46
N ASP A 99 -6.72 -5.92 -17.66
CA ASP A 99 -8.16 -6.00 -17.94
C ASP A 99 -9.00 -4.94 -17.20
N ILE A 100 -8.36 -4.04 -16.42
CA ILE A 100 -9.07 -2.99 -15.70
C ILE A 100 -9.15 -1.71 -16.52
N ASP A 101 -10.34 -1.13 -16.58
CA ASP A 101 -10.59 0.18 -17.19
C ASP A 101 -10.57 1.28 -16.10
N TRP A 102 -9.39 1.76 -15.81
CA TRP A 102 -9.20 2.81 -14.81
C TRP A 102 -9.72 4.18 -15.25
N GLY A 103 -9.83 4.42 -16.55
CA GLY A 103 -9.97 5.76 -17.10
C GLY A 103 -8.69 6.59 -16.92
N ILE A 104 -8.81 7.87 -16.66
CA ILE A 104 -7.67 8.76 -16.40
C ILE A 104 -7.37 8.72 -14.90
N LEU A 105 -6.13 8.42 -14.56
CA LEU A 105 -5.60 8.47 -13.20
C LEU A 105 -4.36 9.35 -13.16
N ASP A 106 -4.18 10.04 -12.01
CA ASP A 106 -2.92 10.68 -11.64
C ASP A 106 -2.00 9.68 -10.94
N PHE A 107 -2.59 8.77 -10.13
CA PHE A 107 -1.86 7.77 -9.36
C PHE A 107 -2.55 6.41 -9.41
N LEU A 108 -1.76 5.35 -9.55
CA LEU A 108 -2.17 3.98 -9.30
C LEU A 108 -1.32 3.38 -8.18
N ILE A 109 -1.92 3.19 -7.02
CA ILE A 109 -1.29 2.52 -5.87
C ILE A 109 -1.50 1.02 -6.02
N ILE A 110 -0.41 0.25 -6.00
CA ILE A 110 -0.48 -1.21 -6.10
C ILE A 110 -0.04 -1.82 -4.78
N ASP A 111 -0.97 -2.44 -4.08
CA ASP A 111 -0.69 -3.23 -2.89
C ASP A 111 -0.35 -4.66 -3.31
N ALA A 112 0.88 -5.09 -3.01
CA ALA A 112 1.41 -6.40 -3.35
C ALA A 112 1.83 -7.14 -2.06
N PRO A 113 1.86 -8.48 -2.02
CA PRO A 113 2.27 -9.23 -0.84
C PRO A 113 3.67 -8.84 -0.34
N PRO A 114 4.00 -9.17 0.90
CA PRO A 114 5.32 -8.90 1.44
C PRO A 114 6.40 -9.75 0.76
N GLY A 115 7.63 -9.25 0.78
CA GLY A 115 8.79 -9.96 0.23
C GLY A 115 9.10 -9.60 -1.21
N THR A 116 9.87 -10.47 -1.85
CA THR A 116 10.42 -10.33 -3.20
C THR A 116 9.99 -11.48 -4.11
N GLY A 117 8.75 -11.96 -3.92
CA GLY A 117 8.17 -13.10 -4.62
C GLY A 117 7.68 -12.80 -6.04
N ASP A 118 6.87 -13.70 -6.56
CA ASP A 118 6.37 -13.67 -7.94
C ASP A 118 5.46 -12.45 -8.20
N GLU A 119 4.65 -12.03 -7.22
CA GLU A 119 3.69 -10.96 -7.37
C GLU A 119 4.38 -9.59 -7.59
N PRO A 120 5.31 -9.13 -6.72
CA PRO A 120 6.08 -7.91 -6.97
C PRO A 120 6.91 -7.97 -8.25
N LEU A 121 7.44 -9.14 -8.60
CA LEU A 121 8.18 -9.33 -9.84
C LEU A 121 7.27 -9.17 -11.06
N THR A 122 6.05 -9.73 -11.01
CA THR A 122 5.07 -9.61 -12.09
C THR A 122 4.66 -8.15 -12.31
N VAL A 123 4.42 -7.40 -11.22
CA VAL A 123 4.12 -5.97 -11.29
C VAL A 123 5.27 -5.23 -11.98
N ALA A 124 6.52 -5.45 -11.52
CA ALA A 124 7.72 -4.83 -12.10
C ALA A 124 7.90 -5.11 -13.60
N GLN A 125 7.56 -6.32 -14.04
CA GLN A 125 7.69 -6.72 -15.44
C GLN A 125 6.51 -6.28 -16.32
N THR A 126 5.36 -6.00 -15.71
CA THR A 126 4.14 -5.65 -16.46
C THR A 126 3.96 -4.14 -16.58
N ILE A 127 4.37 -3.38 -15.55
CA ILE A 127 4.24 -1.92 -15.48
C ILE A 127 5.65 -1.34 -15.46
N SER A 128 6.14 -0.94 -16.62
CA SER A 128 7.55 -0.53 -16.83
C SER A 128 7.95 0.75 -16.08
N ASP A 129 7.01 1.61 -15.77
CA ASP A 129 7.18 2.88 -15.06
C ASP A 129 6.75 2.81 -13.58
N ALA A 130 6.46 1.60 -13.08
CA ALA A 130 6.14 1.40 -11.68
C ALA A 130 7.33 1.79 -10.78
N LYS A 131 7.03 2.56 -9.74
CA LYS A 131 8.01 2.98 -8.72
C LYS A 131 7.70 2.30 -7.39
N ALA A 132 8.73 1.82 -6.71
CA ALA A 132 8.59 1.16 -5.43
C ALA A 132 8.56 2.16 -4.28
N ILE A 133 7.52 2.09 -3.44
CA ILE A 133 7.53 2.65 -2.09
C ILE A 133 7.79 1.50 -1.12
N ILE A 134 8.81 1.64 -0.29
CA ILE A 134 9.20 0.62 0.68
C ILE A 134 8.65 1.02 2.05
N VAL A 135 7.87 0.13 2.68
CA VAL A 135 7.30 0.33 4.02
C VAL A 135 8.04 -0.55 5.00
N THR A 136 8.45 0.02 6.12
CA THR A 136 9.14 -0.68 7.22
C THR A 136 8.63 -0.19 8.57
N THR A 137 9.00 -0.91 9.63
CA THR A 137 8.94 -0.44 11.02
C THR A 137 10.35 -0.09 11.51
N PRO A 138 10.52 0.67 12.60
CA PRO A 138 11.85 1.09 13.10
C PRO A 138 12.75 -0.06 13.55
N GLN A 139 12.21 -1.26 13.78
CA GLN A 139 12.92 -2.42 14.34
C GLN A 139 14.05 -2.92 13.42
N GLU A 140 15.23 -3.18 13.97
CA GLU A 140 16.39 -3.70 13.24
C GLU A 140 16.10 -4.97 12.42
N VAL A 141 15.25 -5.87 12.93
CA VAL A 141 14.83 -7.09 12.20
C VAL A 141 14.07 -6.73 10.92
N ALA A 142 13.22 -5.71 10.95
CA ALA A 142 12.48 -5.24 9.76
C ALA A 142 13.43 -4.56 8.77
N LEU A 143 14.38 -3.77 9.26
CA LEU A 143 15.38 -3.05 8.45
C LEU A 143 16.32 -3.99 7.70
N ALA A 144 16.65 -5.16 8.26
CA ALA A 144 17.42 -6.17 7.54
C ALA A 144 16.70 -6.67 6.28
N ASP A 145 15.38 -6.87 6.35
CA ASP A 145 14.58 -7.30 5.20
C ASP A 145 14.29 -6.16 4.21
N VAL A 146 14.26 -4.91 4.67
CA VAL A 146 14.18 -3.72 3.80
C VAL A 146 15.36 -3.67 2.83
N ARG A 147 16.58 -3.94 3.31
CA ARG A 147 17.78 -3.97 2.45
C ARG A 147 17.64 -5.01 1.32
N LYS A 148 16.99 -6.15 1.57
CA LYS A 148 16.68 -7.15 0.53
C LYS A 148 15.68 -6.60 -0.50
N SER A 149 14.63 -5.91 -0.04
CA SER A 149 13.64 -5.28 -0.94
C SER A 149 14.27 -4.19 -1.82
N ILE A 150 15.18 -3.37 -1.27
CA ILE A 150 15.94 -2.37 -2.03
C ILE A 150 16.80 -3.04 -3.11
N ASN A 151 17.52 -4.10 -2.75
CA ASN A 151 18.35 -4.83 -3.71
C ASN A 151 17.51 -5.54 -4.78
N PHE A 152 16.34 -6.07 -4.42
CA PHE A 152 15.39 -6.61 -5.40
C PHE A 152 14.99 -5.54 -6.42
N CYS A 153 14.58 -4.35 -6.00
CA CYS A 153 14.23 -3.26 -6.91
C CYS A 153 15.39 -2.92 -7.87
N LYS A 154 16.62 -2.90 -7.36
CA LYS A 154 17.82 -2.69 -8.19
C LYS A 154 18.03 -3.79 -9.23
N ILE A 155 17.83 -5.05 -8.86
CA ILE A 155 18.00 -6.20 -9.77
C ILE A 155 16.95 -6.18 -10.89
N VAL A 156 15.69 -5.82 -10.58
CA VAL A 156 14.61 -5.76 -11.57
C VAL A 156 14.50 -4.41 -12.28
N ASN A 157 15.45 -3.49 -12.05
CA ASN A 157 15.48 -2.12 -12.58
C ASN A 157 14.21 -1.30 -12.25
N MET A 158 13.58 -1.54 -11.10
CA MET A 158 12.45 -0.75 -10.62
C MET A 158 12.98 0.47 -9.84
N GLU A 159 12.55 1.66 -10.23
CA GLU A 159 12.88 2.88 -9.50
C GLU A 159 12.31 2.82 -8.07
N ILE A 160 13.09 3.24 -7.07
CA ILE A 160 12.62 3.37 -5.70
C ILE A 160 12.23 4.83 -5.47
N HIS A 161 10.92 5.08 -5.35
CA HIS A 161 10.41 6.41 -5.07
C HIS A 161 10.81 6.87 -3.67
N GLY A 162 10.77 5.96 -2.68
CA GLY A 162 11.29 6.21 -1.34
C GLY A 162 10.88 5.16 -0.31
N LEU A 163 11.19 5.47 0.96
CA LEU A 163 10.93 4.64 2.13
C LEU A 163 10.04 5.37 3.13
N ILE A 164 9.03 4.67 3.65
CA ILE A 164 8.15 5.12 4.74
C ILE A 164 8.45 4.29 5.97
N GLU A 165 8.70 4.96 7.11
CA GLU A 165 8.79 4.31 8.41
C GLU A 165 7.42 4.34 9.10
N ASN A 166 6.74 3.21 9.12
CA ASN A 166 5.45 3.04 9.75
C ASN A 166 5.59 2.57 11.20
N MET A 167 4.58 2.80 12.03
CA MET A 167 4.58 2.48 13.48
C MET A 167 5.75 3.15 14.22
N SER A 168 6.10 4.37 13.83
CA SER A 168 7.22 5.14 14.35
C SER A 168 6.78 5.97 15.56
N GLY A 169 6.80 5.36 16.74
CA GLY A 169 6.32 5.93 17.98
C GLY A 169 4.81 5.90 18.16
N LEU A 170 4.36 6.03 19.40
CA LEU A 170 2.96 6.09 19.82
C LEU A 170 2.79 7.30 20.73
N PHE A 171 1.83 8.16 20.44
CA PHE A 171 1.44 9.20 21.41
C PHE A 171 0.59 8.58 22.51
N CYS A 172 1.03 8.73 23.76
CA CYS A 172 0.28 8.26 24.93
C CYS A 172 -1.12 8.89 24.96
N PRO A 173 -2.20 8.11 24.98
CA PRO A 173 -3.57 8.67 24.95
C PRO A 173 -3.94 9.41 26.24
N HIS A 174 -3.13 9.28 27.31
CA HIS A 174 -3.38 9.93 28.61
C HIS A 174 -2.59 11.22 28.80
N CYS A 175 -1.30 11.24 28.43
CA CYS A 175 -0.43 12.41 28.69
C CYS A 175 0.12 13.05 27.40
N GLY A 176 -0.06 12.44 26.23
CA GLY A 176 0.45 12.95 24.96
C GLY A 176 1.95 12.74 24.74
N GLU A 177 2.69 12.16 25.69
CA GLU A 177 4.11 11.88 25.51
C GLU A 177 4.35 10.81 24.46
N MET A 178 5.44 10.94 23.71
CA MET A 178 5.85 9.97 22.71
C MET A 178 6.46 8.72 23.37
N ILE A 179 5.89 7.56 23.07
CA ILE A 179 6.39 6.25 23.47
C ILE A 179 7.03 5.59 22.27
N GLU A 180 8.30 5.29 22.34
CA GLU A 180 9.02 4.57 21.28
C GLU A 180 8.78 3.05 21.36
N LEU A 181 7.54 2.61 21.06
CA LEU A 181 7.11 1.21 21.20
C LEU A 181 8.01 0.23 20.40
N PHE A 182 8.41 0.62 19.22
CA PHE A 182 9.29 -0.16 18.32
C PHE A 182 10.63 0.55 18.03
N GLY A 183 10.95 1.60 18.76
CA GLY A 183 12.01 2.55 18.45
C GLY A 183 11.55 3.61 17.44
N SER A 184 12.49 4.42 16.95
CA SER A 184 12.26 5.44 15.92
C SER A 184 13.52 5.72 15.12
N GLY A 185 13.37 6.21 13.86
CA GLY A 185 14.47 6.68 13.03
C GLY A 185 15.31 5.61 12.34
N GLY A 186 15.04 4.32 12.57
CA GLY A 186 15.76 3.23 11.91
C GLY A 186 15.57 3.21 10.41
N GLY A 187 14.34 3.50 9.94
CA GLY A 187 14.01 3.58 8.51
C GLY A 187 14.73 4.73 7.82
N GLU A 188 14.73 5.93 8.42
CA GLU A 188 15.45 7.08 7.87
C GLU A 188 16.97 6.84 7.79
N LYS A 189 17.56 6.28 8.85
CA LYS A 189 18.96 5.88 8.86
C LYS A 189 19.27 4.87 7.75
N THR A 190 18.40 3.88 7.56
CA THR A 190 18.56 2.87 6.50
C THR A 190 18.41 3.51 5.12
N ALA A 191 17.44 4.40 4.92
CA ALA A 191 17.27 5.12 3.65
C ALA A 191 18.54 5.90 3.28
N ASN A 192 19.11 6.65 4.22
CA ASN A 192 20.33 7.40 4.05
C ASN A 192 21.53 6.48 3.72
N GLN A 193 21.68 5.36 4.43
CA GLN A 193 22.74 4.39 4.18
C GLN A 193 22.66 3.72 2.80
N MET A 194 21.43 3.49 2.31
CA MET A 194 21.19 2.83 1.03
C MET A 194 21.08 3.81 -0.15
N GLY A 195 21.17 5.13 0.11
CA GLY A 195 21.08 6.18 -0.90
C GLY A 195 19.71 6.31 -1.53
N ILE A 196 18.64 6.04 -0.77
CA ILE A 196 17.23 6.20 -1.20
C ILE A 196 16.57 7.33 -0.40
N ARG A 197 15.50 7.89 -0.97
CA ARG A 197 14.74 8.97 -0.32
C ARG A 197 13.98 8.45 0.89
N PHE A 198 13.93 9.23 1.94
CA PHE A 198 13.03 9.03 3.06
C PHE A 198 11.79 9.90 2.88
N LEU A 199 10.59 9.28 2.82
CA LEU A 199 9.33 9.99 2.55
C LEU A 199 8.66 10.51 3.81
N GLY A 200 8.85 9.84 4.95
CA GLY A 200 8.29 10.27 6.23
C GLY A 200 8.06 9.13 7.22
N ARG A 201 7.59 9.53 8.41
CA ARG A 201 7.24 8.63 9.52
C ARG A 201 5.75 8.68 9.77
N ILE A 202 5.14 7.52 9.96
CA ILE A 202 3.74 7.38 10.35
C ILE A 202 3.72 6.88 11.79
N PRO A 203 3.16 7.65 12.74
CA PRO A 203 2.99 7.19 14.12
C PRO A 203 2.06 5.99 14.21
N PHE A 204 2.21 5.21 15.26
CA PHE A 204 1.25 4.14 15.59
C PHE A 204 0.03 4.74 16.29
N ASP A 205 -1.17 4.31 15.90
CA ASP A 205 -2.42 4.63 16.60
C ASP A 205 -3.28 3.38 16.73
N LEU A 206 -3.71 3.06 17.96
CA LEU A 206 -4.58 1.91 18.24
C LEU A 206 -5.91 2.00 17.49
N LYS A 207 -6.44 3.21 17.30
CA LYS A 207 -7.70 3.43 16.57
C LYS A 207 -7.59 3.07 15.10
N MET A 208 -6.39 3.16 14.51
CA MET A 208 -6.17 2.78 13.12
C MET A 208 -6.41 1.28 12.88
N VAL A 209 -6.05 0.45 13.87
CA VAL A 209 -6.32 -0.99 13.83
C VAL A 209 -7.84 -1.22 13.87
N ALA A 210 -8.53 -0.63 14.84
CA ALA A 210 -9.98 -0.77 14.98
C ALA A 210 -10.75 -0.27 13.74
N CYS A 211 -10.32 0.84 13.15
CA CYS A 211 -10.89 1.36 11.90
C CYS A 211 -10.70 0.38 10.73
N GLY A 212 -9.49 -0.16 10.55
CA GLY A 212 -9.19 -1.13 9.50
C GLY A 212 -10.03 -2.41 9.63
N ASP A 213 -10.18 -2.93 10.85
CA ASP A 213 -10.99 -4.13 11.12
C ASP A 213 -12.49 -3.91 10.86
N SER A 214 -12.96 -2.68 11.04
CA SER A 214 -14.37 -2.30 10.88
C SER A 214 -14.71 -1.74 9.49
N GLY A 215 -13.74 -1.61 8.58
CA GLY A 215 -13.92 -0.96 7.29
C GLY A 215 -14.25 0.54 7.39
N ILE A 216 -13.84 1.18 8.48
CA ILE A 216 -14.05 2.62 8.68
C ILE A 216 -12.80 3.38 8.24
N CYS A 217 -12.98 4.40 7.41
CA CYS A 217 -11.87 5.26 7.00
C CYS A 217 -11.30 6.02 8.21
N TYR A 218 -10.05 5.71 8.58
CA TYR A 218 -9.39 6.36 9.70
C TYR A 218 -9.25 7.87 9.49
N GLN A 219 -8.85 8.30 8.31
CA GLN A 219 -8.59 9.72 8.02
C GLN A 219 -9.87 10.56 8.03
N GLU A 220 -11.01 9.99 7.65
CA GLU A 220 -12.29 10.68 7.76
C GLU A 220 -12.75 10.83 9.20
N SER A 221 -12.57 9.76 10.00
CA SER A 221 -13.01 9.71 11.39
C SER A 221 -12.07 10.47 12.34
N HIS A 222 -10.79 10.66 11.96
CA HIS A 222 -9.73 11.25 12.77
C HIS A 222 -8.91 12.27 11.97
N ARG A 223 -9.60 13.25 11.37
CA ARG A 223 -9.02 14.23 10.43
C ARG A 223 -7.87 15.04 10.99
N ASP A 224 -7.90 15.34 12.29
CA ASP A 224 -6.92 16.18 13.00
C ASP A 224 -5.87 15.35 13.74
N SER A 225 -5.83 14.05 13.52
CA SER A 225 -4.84 13.19 14.17
C SER A 225 -3.44 13.38 13.59
N ALA A 226 -2.41 13.14 14.40
CA ALA A 226 -1.02 13.14 13.95
C ALA A 226 -0.77 12.11 12.84
N VAL A 227 -1.49 10.98 12.84
CA VAL A 227 -1.38 9.94 11.80
C VAL A 227 -1.96 10.44 10.49
N THR A 228 -3.15 11.07 10.50
CA THR A 228 -3.74 11.65 9.28
C THR A 228 -2.84 12.73 8.70
N GLN A 229 -2.28 13.60 9.54
CA GLN A 229 -1.34 14.62 9.08
C GLN A 229 -0.08 13.97 8.47
N ALA A 230 0.47 12.94 9.10
CA ALA A 230 1.64 12.24 8.60
C ALA A 230 1.39 11.61 7.20
N PHE A 231 0.20 11.03 6.95
CA PHE A 231 -0.15 10.53 5.61
C PHE A 231 -0.26 11.65 4.58
N ARG A 232 -0.83 12.80 4.95
CA ARG A 232 -0.90 13.98 4.07
C ARG A 232 0.48 14.50 3.72
N ASP A 233 1.38 14.58 4.69
CA ASP A 233 2.76 15.04 4.50
C ASP A 233 3.55 14.08 3.60
N VAL A 234 3.40 12.76 3.80
CA VAL A 234 4.00 11.74 2.94
C VAL A 234 3.46 11.84 1.51
N ALA A 235 2.13 11.96 1.34
CA ALA A 235 1.50 12.13 0.02
C ALA A 235 2.02 13.39 -0.68
N GLN A 236 2.09 14.53 0.02
CA GLN A 236 2.65 15.77 -0.53
C GLN A 236 4.13 15.63 -0.91
N THR A 237 4.92 14.94 -0.07
CA THR A 237 6.33 14.66 -0.37
C THR A 237 6.46 13.81 -1.63
N MET A 238 5.60 12.80 -1.81
CA MET A 238 5.59 11.98 -3.01
C MET A 238 5.27 12.79 -4.27
N VAL A 239 4.25 13.64 -4.21
CA VAL A 239 3.85 14.50 -5.34
C VAL A 239 4.96 15.45 -5.74
N ASN A 240 5.63 16.07 -4.78
CA ASN A 240 6.73 17.01 -5.03
C ASN A 240 7.98 16.35 -5.68
N LEU A 241 8.01 15.02 -5.73
CA LEU A 241 9.12 14.22 -6.27
C LEU A 241 8.82 13.63 -7.66
N LEU A 242 7.64 13.91 -8.24
CA LEU A 242 7.27 13.54 -9.61
C LEU A 242 7.74 14.57 -10.59
#